data_f572c2d8966da43df4f675df71d7516b
#
_entry.id   f572c2d8966da43df4f675df71d7516b
#
_cell.length_a   1.000
_cell.length_b   1.000
_cell.length_c   1.000
_cell.angle_alpha   90.00
_cell.angle_beta   90.00
_cell.angle_gamma   90.00
#
_symmetry.space_group_name_H-M   'P 1'
#
loop_
_entity.id
_entity.type
_entity.pdbx_description
1 polymer ?
#
loop_
_entity_poly.entity_id
_entity_poly.type
_entity_poly.pdbx_seq_one_letter_code
_entity_poly.pdbx_strand_id
1 'polypeptide(L)'
;MDHTVRDLLVVAAGLCTSILTTFVLWLSLHYFHFAIYGFSYWFVPIGAVLCGVTAGSGYYWAALKLHRKATALVLANLLCMAVSTYFVVHYLQYYSIDVSGQHVRDLVSFATYLDLVIRNQKIGLTMTGLNTGALGIFGYVLVLVQIGGFAYGGFYLFSKLRLRAYCERCEALLGQSMVDSRYAVADEEMSQLFDALKKFYRGGKISEAIGFFVQWGLPVPPGNCRLATDIVFCPCTKCGGQWVQFQGRKLINGDYRNVGNWYVAGFASTPVIAMRARQN
;
A
#
# COMPACT_ATOMS: atom_id res chain seq x y z
N MET A 1 -22.69 -4.46 -14.69
CA MET A 1 -21.58 -5.40 -14.97
C MET A 1 -21.53 -6.38 -13.83
N ASP A 2 -21.53 -7.67 -14.14
CA ASP A 2 -21.53 -8.75 -13.16
C ASP A 2 -20.29 -8.67 -12.25
N HIS A 3 -20.42 -9.07 -10.99
CA HIS A 3 -19.33 -9.07 -10.00
C HIS A 3 -18.15 -9.92 -10.47
N THR A 4 -18.43 -11.08 -11.04
CA THR A 4 -17.43 -12.01 -11.58
C THR A 4 -16.60 -11.38 -12.71
N VAL A 5 -17.25 -10.63 -13.61
CA VAL A 5 -16.56 -9.94 -14.70
C VAL A 5 -15.63 -8.83 -14.19
N ARG A 6 -16.06 -8.09 -13.16
CA ARG A 6 -15.21 -7.07 -12.54
C ARG A 6 -13.97 -7.69 -11.89
N ASP A 7 -14.13 -8.81 -11.18
CA ASP A 7 -13.00 -9.50 -10.54
C ASP A 7 -12.02 -10.02 -11.58
N LEU A 8 -12.52 -10.61 -12.67
CA LEU A 8 -11.69 -11.08 -13.77
C LEU A 8 -10.88 -9.94 -14.41
N LEU A 9 -11.49 -8.78 -14.64
CA LEU A 9 -10.81 -7.60 -15.18
C LEU A 9 -9.72 -7.07 -14.24
N VAL A 10 -9.98 -7.08 -12.93
CA VAL A 10 -8.97 -6.67 -11.93
C VAL A 10 -7.77 -7.62 -11.95
N VAL A 11 -8.02 -8.92 -11.97
CA VAL A 11 -6.96 -9.94 -12.05
C VAL A 11 -6.19 -9.82 -13.37
N ALA A 12 -6.88 -9.67 -14.49
CA ALA A 12 -6.25 -9.51 -15.80
C ALA A 12 -5.34 -8.28 -15.88
N ALA A 13 -5.80 -7.13 -15.35
CA ALA A 13 -4.97 -5.92 -15.29
C ALA A 13 -3.72 -6.12 -14.41
N GLY A 14 -3.85 -6.83 -13.30
CA GLY A 14 -2.72 -7.19 -12.44
C GLY A 14 -1.73 -8.12 -13.13
N LEU A 15 -2.22 -9.14 -13.84
CA LEU A 15 -1.38 -10.03 -14.65
C LEU A 15 -0.61 -9.26 -15.74
N CYS A 16 -1.26 -8.34 -16.46
CA CYS A 16 -0.61 -7.53 -17.48
C CYS A 16 0.56 -6.71 -16.90
N THR A 17 0.37 -6.05 -15.76
CA THR A 17 1.47 -5.27 -15.15
C THR A 17 2.55 -6.16 -14.55
N SER A 18 2.21 -7.33 -14.00
CA SER A 18 3.19 -8.29 -13.52
C SER A 18 4.05 -8.85 -14.65
N ILE A 19 3.44 -9.21 -15.79
CA ILE A 19 4.16 -9.66 -17.00
C ILE A 19 5.08 -8.55 -17.53
N LEU A 20 4.57 -7.32 -17.62
CA LEU A 20 5.37 -6.18 -18.08
C LEU A 20 6.56 -5.93 -17.16
N THR A 21 6.34 -5.94 -15.84
CA THR A 21 7.40 -5.79 -14.84
C THR A 21 8.44 -6.91 -14.98
N THR A 22 7.99 -8.16 -15.10
CA THR A 22 8.85 -9.32 -15.31
C THR A 22 9.72 -9.15 -16.55
N PHE A 23 9.11 -8.71 -17.67
CA PHE A 23 9.82 -8.49 -18.93
C PHE A 23 10.89 -7.39 -18.80
N VAL A 24 10.56 -6.27 -18.16
CA VAL A 24 11.52 -5.19 -17.92
C VAL A 24 12.68 -5.65 -17.03
N LEU A 25 12.40 -6.42 -15.99
CA LEU A 25 13.44 -6.96 -15.10
C LEU A 25 14.32 -7.96 -15.82
N TRP A 26 13.73 -8.83 -16.64
CA TRP A 26 14.49 -9.77 -17.46
C TRP A 26 15.38 -9.05 -18.48
N LEU A 27 14.87 -8.03 -19.20
CA LEU A 27 15.66 -7.22 -20.12
C LEU A 27 16.84 -6.54 -19.40
N SER A 28 16.57 -5.95 -18.23
CA SER A 28 17.61 -5.30 -17.42
C SER A 28 18.72 -6.29 -17.04
N LEU A 29 18.34 -7.47 -16.62
CA LEU A 29 19.29 -8.51 -16.21
C LEU A 29 20.05 -9.12 -17.41
N HIS A 30 19.34 -9.34 -18.52
CA HIS A 30 19.91 -10.00 -19.71
C HIS A 30 20.87 -9.09 -20.49
N TYR A 31 20.48 -7.84 -20.77
CA TYR A 31 21.28 -6.92 -21.59
C TYR A 31 22.22 -6.03 -20.80
N PHE A 32 21.82 -5.61 -19.62
CA PHE A 32 22.61 -4.68 -18.80
C PHE A 32 23.35 -5.36 -17.66
N HIS A 33 23.14 -6.66 -17.45
CA HIS A 33 23.67 -7.42 -16.31
C HIS A 33 23.37 -6.77 -14.96
N PHE A 34 22.26 -6.03 -14.89
CA PHE A 34 21.85 -5.26 -13.72
C PHE A 34 20.55 -5.78 -13.13
N ALA A 35 20.65 -6.36 -11.92
CA ALA A 35 19.51 -6.84 -11.17
C ALA A 35 18.86 -5.68 -10.38
N ILE A 36 17.83 -5.02 -10.96
CA ILE A 36 17.11 -3.91 -10.32
C ILE A 36 16.60 -4.30 -8.93
N TYR A 37 16.06 -5.52 -8.78
CA TYR A 37 15.56 -6.03 -7.50
C TYR A 37 16.67 -6.29 -6.47
N GLY A 38 17.92 -6.39 -6.89
CA GLY A 38 19.09 -6.52 -6.01
C GLY A 38 19.53 -5.19 -5.38
N PHE A 39 19.00 -4.05 -5.86
CA PHE A 39 19.35 -2.77 -5.29
C PHE A 39 18.82 -2.64 -3.87
N SER A 40 19.73 -2.50 -2.92
CA SER A 40 19.41 -2.34 -1.50
C SER A 40 20.14 -1.14 -0.93
N TYR A 41 19.47 -0.43 -0.03
CA TYR A 41 20.09 0.60 0.79
C TYR A 41 20.20 0.04 2.22
N TRP A 42 21.44 -0.20 2.66
CA TRP A 42 21.74 -0.99 3.85
C TRP A 42 21.11 -2.40 3.71
N PHE A 43 20.19 -2.76 4.61
CA PHE A 43 19.47 -4.04 4.58
C PHE A 43 18.07 -3.94 3.97
N VAL A 44 17.66 -2.73 3.53
CA VAL A 44 16.33 -2.52 2.94
C VAL A 44 16.38 -2.81 1.45
N PRO A 45 15.65 -3.81 0.94
CA PRO A 45 15.64 -4.20 -0.47
C PRO A 45 14.75 -3.25 -1.29
N ILE A 46 15.16 -1.98 -1.46
CA ILE A 46 14.35 -0.94 -2.13
C ILE A 46 13.96 -1.37 -3.53
N GLY A 47 14.90 -1.95 -4.29
CA GLY A 47 14.64 -2.44 -5.64
C GLY A 47 13.55 -3.51 -5.66
N ALA A 48 13.60 -4.48 -4.75
CA ALA A 48 12.60 -5.53 -4.64
C ALA A 48 11.21 -4.97 -4.25
N VAL A 49 11.15 -4.00 -3.34
CA VAL A 49 9.90 -3.32 -2.96
C VAL A 49 9.30 -2.58 -4.16
N LEU A 50 10.09 -1.80 -4.90
CA LEU A 50 9.63 -1.11 -6.10
C LEU A 50 9.12 -2.08 -7.17
N CYS A 51 9.83 -3.19 -7.40
CA CYS A 51 9.39 -4.24 -8.32
C CYS A 51 8.05 -4.86 -7.87
N GLY A 52 7.84 -5.10 -6.57
CA GLY A 52 6.58 -5.58 -6.04
C GLY A 52 5.42 -4.58 -6.21
N VAL A 53 5.70 -3.29 -6.00
CA VAL A 53 4.72 -2.22 -6.26
C VAL A 53 4.36 -2.14 -7.74
N THR A 54 5.34 -2.15 -8.65
CA THR A 54 5.08 -2.08 -10.10
C THR A 54 4.33 -3.30 -10.60
N ALA A 55 4.70 -4.51 -10.17
CA ALA A 55 4.01 -5.74 -10.54
C ALA A 55 2.53 -5.73 -10.10
N GLY A 56 2.23 -5.24 -8.89
CA GLY A 56 0.87 -5.16 -8.36
C GLY A 56 0.07 -3.93 -8.80
N SER A 57 0.68 -2.96 -9.49
CA SER A 57 0.06 -1.65 -9.77
C SER A 57 -1.21 -1.73 -10.59
N GLY A 58 -1.26 -2.59 -11.62
CA GLY A 58 -2.45 -2.79 -12.46
C GLY A 58 -3.62 -3.33 -11.67
N TYR A 59 -3.36 -4.24 -10.74
CA TYR A 59 -4.38 -4.75 -9.83
C TYR A 59 -4.97 -3.63 -8.96
N TYR A 60 -4.10 -2.79 -8.38
CA TYR A 60 -4.51 -1.66 -7.56
C TYR A 60 -5.36 -0.65 -8.35
N TRP A 61 -4.89 -0.23 -9.54
CA TRP A 61 -5.61 0.73 -10.37
C TRP A 61 -6.93 0.19 -10.89
N ALA A 62 -6.98 -1.07 -11.30
CA ALA A 62 -8.23 -1.70 -11.75
C ALA A 62 -9.22 -1.84 -10.59
N ALA A 63 -8.76 -2.22 -9.38
CA ALA A 63 -9.59 -2.28 -8.20
C ALA A 63 -10.19 -0.90 -7.84
N LEU A 64 -9.40 0.19 -7.98
CA LEU A 64 -9.91 1.55 -7.78
C LEU A 64 -10.98 1.91 -8.82
N LYS A 65 -10.71 1.67 -10.11
CA LYS A 65 -11.65 2.02 -11.21
C LYS A 65 -12.93 1.20 -11.17
N LEU A 66 -12.84 -0.07 -10.82
CA LEU A 66 -13.98 -0.98 -10.74
C LEU A 66 -14.63 -1.01 -9.35
N HIS A 67 -14.19 -0.13 -8.47
CA HIS A 67 -14.74 0.03 -7.11
C HIS A 67 -14.71 -1.28 -6.29
N ARG A 68 -13.61 -2.03 -6.36
CA ARG A 68 -13.47 -3.28 -5.59
C ARG A 68 -12.93 -3.01 -4.18
N LYS A 69 -13.59 -3.60 -3.18
CA LYS A 69 -13.16 -3.55 -1.78
C LYS A 69 -11.90 -4.39 -1.57
N ALA A 70 -11.01 -3.96 -0.68
CA ALA A 70 -9.86 -4.74 -0.26
C ALA A 70 -10.32 -5.98 0.55
N THR A 71 -10.18 -7.16 -0.03
CA THR A 71 -10.52 -8.45 0.58
C THR A 71 -9.27 -9.31 0.77
N ALA A 72 -9.37 -10.38 1.55
CA ALA A 72 -8.26 -11.33 1.71
C ALA A 72 -7.82 -11.95 0.36
N LEU A 73 -8.77 -12.18 -0.55
CA LEU A 73 -8.48 -12.66 -1.91
C LEU A 73 -7.65 -11.65 -2.72
N VAL A 74 -7.97 -10.36 -2.61
CA VAL A 74 -7.19 -9.27 -3.22
C VAL A 74 -5.77 -9.26 -2.69
N LEU A 75 -5.60 -9.41 -1.38
CA LEU A 75 -4.27 -9.50 -0.77
C LEU A 75 -3.49 -10.72 -1.29
N ALA A 76 -4.11 -11.90 -1.27
CA ALA A 76 -3.48 -13.12 -1.75
C ALA A 76 -3.02 -13.00 -3.22
N ASN A 77 -3.86 -12.45 -4.10
CA ASN A 77 -3.50 -12.22 -5.50
C ASN A 77 -2.34 -11.22 -5.65
N LEU A 78 -2.36 -10.10 -4.93
CA LEU A 78 -1.26 -9.13 -4.96
C LEU A 78 0.07 -9.72 -4.50
N LEU A 79 0.04 -10.49 -3.40
CA LEU A 79 1.24 -11.17 -2.90
C LEU A 79 1.74 -12.23 -3.87
N CYS A 80 0.82 -13.03 -4.41
CA CYS A 80 1.15 -14.08 -5.36
C CYS A 80 1.79 -13.49 -6.64
N MET A 81 1.21 -12.45 -7.22
CA MET A 81 1.76 -11.77 -8.41
C MET A 81 3.14 -11.16 -8.12
N ALA A 82 3.30 -10.48 -6.99
CA ALA A 82 4.56 -9.85 -6.62
C ALA A 82 5.67 -10.90 -6.44
N VAL A 83 5.42 -11.97 -5.70
CA VAL A 83 6.41 -13.02 -5.45
C VAL A 83 6.69 -13.84 -6.71
N SER A 84 5.67 -14.17 -7.51
CA SER A 84 5.84 -14.91 -8.77
C SER A 84 6.74 -14.16 -9.75
N THR A 85 6.68 -12.83 -9.78
CA THR A 85 7.55 -12.01 -10.62
C THR A 85 9.04 -12.33 -10.39
N TYR A 86 9.45 -12.47 -9.13
CA TYR A 86 10.83 -12.84 -8.79
C TYR A 86 11.25 -14.18 -9.41
N PHE A 87 10.44 -15.22 -9.22
CA PHE A 87 10.77 -16.54 -9.75
C PHE A 87 10.73 -16.63 -11.27
N VAL A 88 9.75 -15.94 -11.89
CA VAL A 88 9.63 -15.94 -13.35
C VAL A 88 10.79 -15.21 -14.01
N VAL A 89 11.31 -14.11 -13.43
CA VAL A 89 12.53 -13.45 -13.94
C VAL A 89 13.72 -14.42 -13.96
N HIS A 90 13.94 -15.17 -12.86
CA HIS A 90 15.02 -16.16 -12.81
C HIS A 90 14.79 -17.32 -13.77
N TYR A 91 13.54 -17.74 -13.97
CA TYR A 91 13.21 -18.78 -14.94
C TYR A 91 13.47 -18.35 -16.39
N LEU A 92 13.10 -17.11 -16.75
CA LEU A 92 13.41 -16.55 -18.07
C LEU A 92 14.93 -16.43 -18.29
N GLN A 93 15.66 -16.03 -17.25
CA GLN A 93 17.11 -15.95 -17.31
C GLN A 93 17.74 -17.32 -17.51
N TYR A 94 17.29 -18.34 -16.77
CA TYR A 94 17.71 -19.74 -16.95
C TYR A 94 17.51 -20.23 -18.40
N TYR A 95 16.42 -19.78 -19.05
CA TYR A 95 16.11 -20.17 -20.42
C TYR A 95 16.93 -19.43 -21.48
N SER A 96 17.39 -18.22 -21.18
CA SER A 96 18.04 -17.32 -22.13
C SER A 96 19.56 -17.24 -22.02
N ILE A 97 20.17 -17.86 -21.00
CA ILE A 97 21.63 -17.84 -20.84
C ILE A 97 22.26 -18.99 -21.63
N ASP A 98 23.30 -18.63 -22.38
CA ASP A 98 24.21 -19.54 -23.06
C ASP A 98 25.58 -19.52 -22.39
N VAL A 99 26.13 -20.69 -22.14
CA VAL A 99 27.49 -20.89 -21.59
C VAL A 99 28.26 -21.74 -22.59
N SER A 100 29.32 -21.18 -23.16
CA SER A 100 30.19 -21.87 -24.13
C SER A 100 29.44 -22.50 -25.32
N GLY A 101 28.35 -21.86 -25.79
CA GLY A 101 27.54 -22.29 -26.93
C GLY A 101 26.47 -23.35 -26.59
N GLN A 102 26.27 -23.64 -25.30
CA GLN A 102 25.18 -24.51 -24.83
C GLN A 102 24.24 -23.74 -23.92
N HIS A 103 22.95 -24.01 -24.02
CA HIS A 103 21.98 -23.38 -23.13
C HIS A 103 22.12 -23.94 -21.71
N VAL A 104 22.05 -23.09 -20.70
CA VAL A 104 22.15 -23.48 -19.28
C VAL A 104 21.10 -24.54 -18.91
N ARG A 105 19.91 -24.46 -19.52
CA ARG A 105 18.81 -25.42 -19.35
C ARG A 105 19.17 -26.86 -19.78
N ASP A 106 20.13 -27.00 -20.70
CA ASP A 106 20.58 -28.32 -21.20
C ASP A 106 21.69 -28.91 -20.31
N LEU A 107 22.32 -28.07 -19.48
CA LEU A 107 23.42 -28.44 -18.61
C LEU A 107 22.97 -28.78 -17.17
N VAL A 108 22.03 -28.03 -16.62
CA VAL A 108 21.60 -28.17 -15.22
C VAL A 108 20.09 -27.98 -15.09
N SER A 109 19.49 -28.52 -14.03
CA SER A 109 18.09 -28.28 -13.70
C SER A 109 17.88 -26.84 -13.22
N PHE A 110 16.64 -26.30 -13.30
CA PHE A 110 16.31 -24.97 -12.79
C PHE A 110 16.62 -24.81 -11.30
N ALA A 111 16.38 -25.86 -10.51
CA ALA A 111 16.68 -25.84 -9.08
C ALA A 111 18.21 -25.70 -8.82
N THR A 112 19.04 -26.44 -9.57
CA THR A 112 20.50 -26.36 -9.48
C THR A 112 20.99 -24.98 -9.96
N TYR A 113 20.43 -24.46 -11.05
CA TYR A 113 20.72 -23.11 -11.53
C TYR A 113 20.41 -22.07 -10.46
N LEU A 114 19.22 -22.13 -9.87
CA LEU A 114 18.80 -21.18 -8.84
C LEU A 114 19.71 -21.25 -7.60
N ASP A 115 20.10 -22.44 -7.16
CA ASP A 115 21.07 -22.63 -6.07
C ASP A 115 22.41 -21.97 -6.39
N LEU A 116 22.93 -22.20 -7.61
CA LEU A 116 24.19 -21.57 -8.06
C LEU A 116 24.09 -20.04 -8.08
N VAL A 117 23.00 -19.49 -8.62
CA VAL A 117 22.78 -18.04 -8.66
C VAL A 117 22.73 -17.47 -7.24
N ILE A 118 22.00 -18.11 -6.34
CA ILE A 118 21.84 -17.67 -4.96
C ILE A 118 23.19 -17.67 -4.22
N ARG A 119 23.96 -18.74 -4.32
CA ARG A 119 25.26 -18.85 -3.63
C ARG A 119 26.32 -17.91 -4.20
N ASN A 120 26.27 -17.62 -5.50
CA ASN A 120 27.22 -16.72 -6.17
C ASN A 120 26.81 -15.26 -6.12
N GLN A 121 25.71 -14.90 -5.48
CA GLN A 121 25.36 -13.50 -5.26
C GLN A 121 26.49 -12.77 -4.51
N LYS A 122 26.71 -11.51 -4.94
CA LYS A 122 27.72 -10.63 -4.33
C LYS A 122 27.00 -9.36 -3.85
N ILE A 123 27.36 -8.86 -2.68
CA ILE A 123 26.94 -7.55 -2.22
C ILE A 123 28.06 -6.57 -2.57
N GLY A 124 27.77 -5.64 -3.49
CA GLY A 124 28.65 -4.52 -3.77
C GLY A 124 28.27 -3.34 -2.86
N LEU A 125 29.17 -2.95 -1.96
CA LEU A 125 29.04 -1.69 -1.23
C LEU A 125 29.56 -0.59 -2.15
N THR A 126 28.63 0.01 -2.92
CA THR A 126 28.91 1.02 -3.96
C THR A 126 29.67 2.22 -3.46
N MET A 127 29.59 2.56 -2.17
CA MET A 127 30.34 3.69 -1.58
C MET A 127 31.80 3.39 -1.25
N THR A 128 32.19 2.13 -1.12
CA THR A 128 33.53 1.76 -0.66
C THR A 128 34.33 0.92 -1.67
N GLY A 129 33.70 0.54 -2.80
CA GLY A 129 34.31 -0.34 -3.80
C GLY A 129 34.54 -1.78 -3.29
N LEU A 130 34.11 -2.10 -2.06
CA LEU A 130 34.27 -3.41 -1.46
C LEU A 130 33.22 -4.40 -2.02
N ASN A 131 33.69 -5.47 -2.66
CA ASN A 131 32.88 -6.61 -3.03
C ASN A 131 33.07 -7.72 -2.00
N THR A 132 31.97 -8.22 -1.44
CA THR A 132 32.00 -9.27 -0.41
C THR A 132 32.43 -10.64 -0.92
N GLY A 133 32.69 -10.82 -2.23
CA GLY A 133 32.83 -12.15 -2.83
C GLY A 133 31.49 -12.90 -2.87
N ALA A 134 31.54 -14.20 -3.19
CA ALA A 134 30.34 -15.06 -3.21
C ALA A 134 29.81 -15.26 -1.80
N LEU A 135 28.52 -15.03 -1.59
CA LEU A 135 27.88 -15.11 -0.26
C LEU A 135 27.67 -16.54 0.24
N GLY A 136 27.78 -17.55 -0.63
CA GLY A 136 27.52 -18.92 -0.26
C GLY A 136 26.12 -19.11 0.35
N ILE A 137 26.04 -19.72 1.53
CA ILE A 137 24.77 -19.98 2.22
C ILE A 137 24.03 -18.67 2.62
N PHE A 138 24.75 -17.57 2.86
CA PHE A 138 24.13 -16.27 3.17
C PHE A 138 23.37 -15.68 1.98
N GLY A 139 23.60 -16.14 0.75
CA GLY A 139 22.80 -15.78 -0.42
C GLY A 139 21.32 -16.11 -0.24
N TYR A 140 20.98 -17.20 0.46
CA TYR A 140 19.58 -17.54 0.76
C TYR A 140 18.90 -16.52 1.66
N VAL A 141 19.63 -15.97 2.64
CA VAL A 141 19.09 -14.90 3.50
C VAL A 141 18.78 -13.67 2.66
N LEU A 142 19.67 -13.32 1.72
CA LEU A 142 19.44 -12.17 0.82
C LEU A 142 18.22 -12.41 -0.09
N VAL A 143 18.06 -13.61 -0.62
CA VAL A 143 16.87 -13.98 -1.42
C VAL A 143 15.59 -13.88 -0.60
N LEU A 144 15.58 -14.35 0.64
CA LEU A 144 14.41 -14.21 1.53
C LEU A 144 14.07 -12.73 1.78
N VAL A 145 15.08 -11.88 1.96
CA VAL A 145 14.90 -10.43 2.11
C VAL A 145 14.34 -9.83 0.82
N GLN A 146 14.82 -10.24 -0.36
CA GLN A 146 14.29 -9.79 -1.65
C GLN A 146 12.84 -10.23 -1.87
N ILE A 147 12.51 -11.50 -1.62
CA ILE A 147 11.13 -12.01 -1.71
C ILE A 147 10.22 -11.26 -0.73
N GLY A 148 10.70 -11.01 0.49
CA GLY A 148 10.03 -10.16 1.48
C GLY A 148 9.78 -8.75 0.96
N GLY A 149 10.74 -8.16 0.24
CA GLY A 149 10.60 -6.86 -0.42
C GLY A 149 9.51 -6.86 -1.48
N PHE A 150 9.48 -7.86 -2.37
CA PHE A 150 8.39 -8.02 -3.35
C PHE A 150 7.03 -8.16 -2.67
N ALA A 151 6.92 -9.02 -1.66
CA ALA A 151 5.70 -9.22 -0.90
C ALA A 151 5.26 -7.92 -0.18
N TYR A 152 6.19 -7.19 0.40
CA TYR A 152 5.92 -5.91 1.04
C TYR A 152 5.40 -4.87 0.04
N GLY A 153 5.93 -4.81 -1.19
CA GLY A 153 5.42 -3.95 -2.27
C GLY A 153 3.95 -4.22 -2.58
N GLY A 154 3.55 -5.50 -2.72
CA GLY A 154 2.16 -5.91 -2.89
C GLY A 154 1.29 -5.57 -1.68
N PHE A 155 1.77 -5.82 -0.46
CA PHE A 155 1.08 -5.48 0.78
C PHE A 155 0.88 -3.96 0.94
N TYR A 156 1.84 -3.14 0.53
CA TYR A 156 1.72 -1.69 0.54
C TYR A 156 0.54 -1.22 -0.31
N LEU A 157 0.39 -1.74 -1.54
CA LEU A 157 -0.75 -1.42 -2.41
C LEU A 157 -2.08 -1.86 -1.80
N PHE A 158 -2.13 -3.05 -1.22
CA PHE A 158 -3.31 -3.53 -0.50
C PHE A 158 -3.68 -2.60 0.66
N SER A 159 -2.70 -2.17 1.45
CA SER A 159 -2.92 -1.27 2.58
C SER A 159 -3.48 0.08 2.11
N LYS A 160 -2.98 0.62 0.99
CA LYS A 160 -3.51 1.84 0.36
C LYS A 160 -4.95 1.66 -0.12
N LEU A 161 -5.29 0.50 -0.70
CA LEU A 161 -6.66 0.19 -1.12
C LEU A 161 -7.60 0.05 0.08
N ARG A 162 -7.15 -0.62 1.15
CA ARG A 162 -7.93 -0.83 2.38
C ARG A 162 -8.28 0.47 3.10
N LEU A 163 -7.42 1.48 3.01
CA LEU A 163 -7.66 2.80 3.62
C LEU A 163 -8.67 3.66 2.85
N ARG A 164 -9.12 3.23 1.66
CA ARG A 164 -10.14 3.97 0.91
C ARG A 164 -11.52 3.74 1.52
N ALA A 165 -12.25 4.83 1.71
CA ALA A 165 -13.64 4.78 2.12
C ALA A 165 -14.49 4.06 1.07
N TYR A 166 -15.43 3.22 1.51
CA TYR A 166 -16.26 2.38 0.65
C TYR A 166 -17.73 2.44 1.05
N CYS A 167 -18.59 2.66 0.10
CA CYS A 167 -20.04 2.60 0.29
C CYS A 167 -20.54 1.17 0.01
N GLU A 168 -20.91 0.42 1.04
CA GLU A 168 -21.38 -0.96 0.88
C GLU A 168 -22.71 -1.03 0.12
N ARG A 169 -23.61 -0.04 0.31
CA ARG A 169 -24.91 0.01 -0.36
C ARG A 169 -24.79 0.19 -1.88
N CYS A 170 -23.82 0.99 -2.32
CA CYS A 170 -23.64 1.32 -3.75
C CYS A 170 -22.46 0.57 -4.37
N GLU A 171 -21.73 -0.20 -3.59
CA GLU A 171 -20.52 -0.92 -3.99
C GLU A 171 -19.52 -0.01 -4.69
N ALA A 172 -19.26 1.16 -4.08
CA ALA A 172 -18.40 2.17 -4.66
C ALA A 172 -17.34 2.66 -3.68
N LEU A 173 -16.11 2.81 -4.17
CA LEU A 173 -15.07 3.54 -3.46
C LEU A 173 -15.41 5.03 -3.50
N LEU A 174 -15.24 5.69 -2.37
CA LEU A 174 -15.58 7.09 -2.19
C LEU A 174 -14.34 7.97 -2.34
N GLY A 175 -14.50 9.13 -3.00
CA GLY A 175 -13.48 10.16 -3.04
C GLY A 175 -13.50 11.02 -1.76
N GLN A 176 -12.33 11.50 -1.32
CA GLN A 176 -12.27 12.55 -0.31
C GLN A 176 -12.77 13.87 -0.90
N SER A 177 -13.67 14.57 -0.20
CA SER A 177 -14.18 15.84 -0.71
C SER A 177 -14.03 17.02 0.24
N MET A 178 -13.93 16.80 1.55
CA MET A 178 -13.90 17.91 2.50
C MET A 178 -13.05 17.53 3.72
N VAL A 179 -12.19 18.44 4.14
CA VAL A 179 -11.40 18.32 5.37
C VAL A 179 -11.64 19.57 6.20
N ASP A 180 -12.05 19.42 7.43
CA ASP A 180 -12.07 20.46 8.45
C ASP A 180 -11.16 20.04 9.58
N SER A 181 -10.45 20.98 10.20
CA SER A 181 -9.48 20.69 11.23
C SER A 181 -9.81 21.44 12.51
N ARG A 182 -9.65 20.76 13.66
CA ARG A 182 -9.76 21.34 14.98
C ARG A 182 -8.47 21.09 15.75
N TYR A 183 -8.14 22.00 16.63
CA TYR A 183 -6.86 22.02 17.33
C TYR A 183 -7.06 21.96 18.83
N ALA A 184 -6.15 21.26 19.53
CA ALA A 184 -6.10 21.16 20.97
C ALA A 184 -4.68 21.36 21.48
N VAL A 185 -4.56 21.74 22.73
CA VAL A 185 -3.25 21.97 23.37
C VAL A 185 -2.81 20.75 24.18
N ALA A 186 -3.76 20.03 24.81
CA ALA A 186 -3.48 18.94 25.73
C ALA A 186 -3.82 17.56 25.17
N ASP A 187 -2.97 16.54 25.40
CA ASP A 187 -3.18 15.14 25.00
C ASP A 187 -4.44 14.54 25.66
N GLU A 188 -4.77 14.98 26.89
CA GLU A 188 -5.95 14.56 27.64
C GLU A 188 -7.25 14.99 26.94
N GLU A 189 -7.31 16.24 26.47
CA GLU A 189 -8.46 16.76 25.73
C GLU A 189 -8.69 15.96 24.46
N MET A 190 -7.61 15.62 23.75
CA MET A 190 -7.68 14.80 22.54
C MET A 190 -8.19 13.40 22.83
N SER A 191 -7.71 12.77 23.91
CA SER A 191 -8.16 11.45 24.33
C SER A 191 -9.65 11.43 24.70
N GLN A 192 -10.12 12.44 25.44
CA GLN A 192 -11.54 12.60 25.80
C GLN A 192 -12.42 12.80 24.56
N LEU A 193 -11.95 13.60 23.57
CA LEU A 193 -12.63 13.75 22.29
C LEU A 193 -12.82 12.40 21.61
N PHE A 194 -11.74 11.62 21.43
CA PHE A 194 -11.81 10.35 20.72
C PHE A 194 -12.62 9.30 21.46
N ASP A 195 -12.65 9.30 22.78
CA ASP A 195 -13.50 8.41 23.57
C ASP A 195 -14.98 8.79 23.42
N ALA A 196 -15.33 10.08 23.39
CA ALA A 196 -16.67 10.54 23.10
C ALA A 196 -17.08 10.17 21.65
N LEU A 197 -16.22 10.43 20.68
CA LEU A 197 -16.49 10.06 19.26
C LEU A 197 -16.72 8.55 19.10
N LYS A 198 -15.90 7.70 19.74
CA LYS A 198 -16.08 6.24 19.72
C LYS A 198 -17.43 5.83 20.32
N LYS A 199 -17.89 6.50 21.39
CA LYS A 199 -19.19 6.25 22.00
C LYS A 199 -20.34 6.61 21.06
N PHE A 200 -20.29 7.76 20.40
CA PHE A 200 -21.29 8.15 19.39
C PHE A 200 -21.33 7.15 18.23
N TYR A 201 -20.16 6.73 17.72
CA TYR A 201 -20.09 5.76 16.63
C TYR A 201 -20.66 4.39 16.99
N ARG A 202 -20.36 3.87 18.19
CA ARG A 202 -20.96 2.62 18.69
C ARG A 202 -22.47 2.70 18.83
N GLY A 203 -23.00 3.89 19.13
CA GLY A 203 -24.45 4.16 19.20
C GLY A 203 -25.10 4.47 17.84
N GLY A 204 -24.36 4.46 16.74
CA GLY A 204 -24.88 4.82 15.41
C GLY A 204 -25.20 6.32 15.23
N LYS A 205 -24.76 7.18 16.17
CA LYS A 205 -25.11 8.59 16.26
C LYS A 205 -24.07 9.49 15.59
N ILE A 206 -23.78 9.24 14.30
CA ILE A 206 -22.69 9.94 13.57
C ILE A 206 -22.97 11.43 13.43
N SER A 207 -24.22 11.85 13.24
CA SER A 207 -24.58 13.27 13.14
C SER A 207 -24.33 14.02 14.46
N GLU A 208 -24.59 13.39 15.61
CA GLU A 208 -24.29 13.95 16.94
C GLU A 208 -22.76 14.05 17.14
N ALA A 209 -21.98 13.04 16.69
CA ALA A 209 -20.52 13.06 16.72
C ALA A 209 -19.94 14.26 15.94
N ILE A 210 -20.50 14.60 14.77
CA ILE A 210 -20.07 15.74 13.99
C ILE A 210 -20.44 17.07 14.69
N GLY A 211 -21.66 17.18 15.22
CA GLY A 211 -22.08 18.35 16.00
C GLY A 211 -21.17 18.58 17.21
N PHE A 212 -20.83 17.52 17.94
CA PHE A 212 -19.89 17.56 19.06
C PHE A 212 -18.50 18.01 18.60
N PHE A 213 -17.98 17.45 17.50
CA PHE A 213 -16.67 17.83 16.95
C PHE A 213 -16.61 19.29 16.52
N VAL A 214 -17.66 19.83 15.89
CA VAL A 214 -17.70 21.24 15.43
C VAL A 214 -17.64 22.20 16.62
N GLN A 215 -18.24 21.85 17.75
CA GLN A 215 -18.22 22.65 18.98
C GLN A 215 -16.93 22.48 19.77
N TRP A 216 -16.17 21.41 19.52
CA TRP A 216 -14.95 21.08 20.22
C TRP A 216 -13.71 21.74 19.58
N GLY A 217 -12.76 22.13 20.42
CA GLY A 217 -11.46 22.64 19.99
C GLY A 217 -11.50 24.01 19.31
N LEU A 218 -10.35 24.45 18.88
CA LEU A 218 -10.17 25.72 18.23
C LEU A 218 -10.17 25.56 16.71
N PRO A 219 -10.87 26.44 15.94
CA PRO A 219 -10.87 26.38 14.48
C PRO A 219 -9.53 26.84 13.87
N VAL A 220 -8.73 27.59 14.61
CA VAL A 220 -7.42 28.10 14.19
C VAL A 220 -6.35 27.61 15.17
N PRO A 221 -5.18 27.17 14.70
CA PRO A 221 -4.15 26.68 15.57
C PRO A 221 -3.58 27.81 16.44
N PRO A 222 -3.61 27.70 17.77
CA PRO A 222 -2.85 28.60 18.65
C PRO A 222 -1.34 28.37 18.44
N GLY A 223 -0.52 29.39 18.73
CA GLY A 223 0.93 29.34 18.47
C GLY A 223 1.69 28.15 19.09
N ASN A 224 1.14 27.55 20.15
CA ASN A 224 1.72 26.37 20.83
C ASN A 224 0.98 25.06 20.50
N CYS A 225 0.14 25.04 19.48
CA CYS A 225 -0.68 23.89 19.17
C CYS A 225 0.19 22.72 18.67
N ARG A 226 0.11 21.59 19.37
CA ARG A 226 0.80 20.35 19.00
C ARG A 226 -0.14 19.26 18.50
N LEU A 227 -1.45 19.47 18.63
CA LEU A 227 -2.47 18.47 18.35
C LEU A 227 -3.51 19.01 17.38
N ALA A 228 -3.86 18.20 16.39
CA ALA A 228 -4.92 18.51 15.43
C ALA A 228 -5.81 17.28 15.24
N THR A 229 -7.09 17.49 15.01
CA THR A 229 -8.01 16.45 14.56
C THR A 229 -8.65 16.89 13.27
N ASP A 230 -8.50 16.06 12.25
CA ASP A 230 -9.16 16.26 10.96
C ASP A 230 -10.47 15.48 10.91
N ILE A 231 -11.49 16.12 10.36
CA ILE A 231 -12.69 15.44 9.91
C ILE A 231 -12.68 15.38 8.37
N VAL A 232 -12.81 14.19 7.84
CA VAL A 232 -12.83 13.95 6.39
C VAL A 232 -14.20 13.40 6.02
N PHE A 233 -14.83 14.04 5.05
CA PHE A 233 -16.10 13.62 4.48
C PHE A 233 -15.88 13.00 3.10
N CYS A 234 -16.44 11.81 2.89
CA CYS A 234 -16.41 11.12 1.61
C CYS A 234 -17.84 10.83 1.16
N PRO A 235 -18.48 11.73 0.40
CA PRO A 235 -19.85 11.55 -0.04
C PRO A 235 -19.97 10.45 -1.09
N CYS A 236 -21.06 9.69 -1.01
CA CYS A 236 -21.45 8.77 -2.08
C CYS A 236 -22.36 9.51 -3.07
N THR A 237 -21.89 9.70 -4.29
CA THR A 237 -22.65 10.36 -5.35
C THR A 237 -23.89 9.58 -5.80
N LYS A 238 -23.96 8.28 -5.49
CA LYS A 238 -25.06 7.41 -5.90
C LYS A 238 -26.23 7.39 -4.91
N CYS A 239 -25.96 7.31 -3.59
CA CYS A 239 -27.02 7.21 -2.58
C CYS A 239 -27.12 8.41 -1.64
N GLY A 240 -26.25 9.40 -1.79
CA GLY A 240 -26.20 10.57 -0.91
C GLY A 240 -25.66 10.30 0.51
N GLY A 241 -25.41 9.05 0.88
CA GLY A 241 -24.78 8.73 2.15
C GLY A 241 -23.32 9.20 2.21
N GLN A 242 -22.78 9.33 3.42
CA GLN A 242 -21.43 9.87 3.62
C GLN A 242 -20.62 8.98 4.54
N TRP A 243 -19.37 8.69 4.15
CA TRP A 243 -18.38 8.17 5.06
C TRP A 243 -17.72 9.32 5.80
N VAL A 244 -17.69 9.24 7.11
CA VAL A 244 -17.10 10.27 7.97
C VAL A 244 -15.97 9.65 8.76
N GLN A 245 -14.82 10.31 8.73
CA GLN A 245 -13.61 9.86 9.40
C GLN A 245 -13.06 11.00 10.26
N PHE A 246 -12.69 10.70 11.50
CA PHE A 246 -11.94 11.56 12.39
C PHE A 246 -10.54 10.99 12.57
N GLN A 247 -9.53 11.83 12.36
CA GLN A 247 -8.12 11.43 12.48
C GLN A 247 -7.35 12.43 13.32
N GLY A 248 -6.87 11.98 14.48
CA GLY A 248 -5.98 12.78 15.33
C GLY A 248 -4.55 12.79 14.82
N ARG A 249 -3.92 13.94 14.87
CA ARG A 249 -2.53 14.18 14.48
C ARG A 249 -1.78 14.88 15.61
N LYS A 250 -0.50 14.54 15.75
CA LYS A 250 0.42 15.19 16.71
C LYS A 250 1.60 15.78 15.94
N LEU A 251 2.00 16.98 16.32
CA LEU A 251 3.17 17.65 15.76
C LEU A 251 4.43 16.99 16.32
N ILE A 252 5.22 16.38 15.41
CA ILE A 252 6.48 15.71 15.73
C ILE A 252 7.53 16.22 14.74
N ASN A 253 8.59 16.84 15.25
CA ASN A 253 9.69 17.40 14.45
C ASN A 253 9.23 18.37 13.33
N GLY A 254 8.21 19.19 13.60
CA GLY A 254 7.69 20.18 12.65
C GLY A 254 6.58 19.68 11.72
N ASP A 255 6.30 18.35 11.69
CA ASP A 255 5.27 17.76 10.86
C ASP A 255 4.13 17.15 11.68
N TYR A 256 2.88 17.31 11.25
CA TYR A 256 1.74 16.64 11.84
C TYR A 256 1.67 15.18 11.39
N ARG A 257 1.84 14.23 12.33
CA ARG A 257 1.77 12.78 12.11
C ARG A 257 0.52 12.17 12.71
N ASN A 258 -0.09 11.24 12.00
CA ASN A 258 -1.27 10.51 12.48
C ASN A 258 -0.96 9.67 13.72
N VAL A 259 -1.87 9.71 14.70
CA VAL A 259 -1.79 8.89 15.92
C VAL A 259 -2.82 7.77 15.81
N GLY A 260 -2.36 6.52 15.80
CA GLY A 260 -3.20 5.35 15.51
C GLY A 260 -4.39 5.16 16.47
N ASN A 261 -4.23 5.52 17.74
CA ASN A 261 -5.30 5.41 18.73
C ASN A 261 -6.40 6.48 18.57
N TRP A 262 -6.11 7.54 17.85
CA TRP A 262 -7.03 8.66 17.56
C TRP A 262 -7.59 8.55 16.16
N TYR A 263 -8.35 7.48 15.94
CA TYR A 263 -9.02 7.21 14.67
C TYR A 263 -10.41 6.65 14.91
N VAL A 264 -11.41 7.24 14.27
CA VAL A 264 -12.79 6.77 14.26
C VAL A 264 -13.37 7.01 12.88
N ALA A 265 -14.04 6.03 12.29
CA ALA A 265 -14.68 6.17 11.00
C ALA A 265 -15.96 5.35 10.89
N GLY A 266 -16.92 5.82 10.09
CA GLY A 266 -18.18 5.11 9.84
C GLY A 266 -19.02 5.78 8.76
N PHE A 267 -20.13 5.13 8.40
CA PHE A 267 -21.01 5.55 7.33
C PHE A 267 -22.30 6.16 7.89
N ALA A 268 -22.57 7.43 7.53
CA ALA A 268 -23.83 8.12 7.83
C ALA A 268 -24.80 7.94 6.64
N SER A 269 -26.00 7.43 6.92
CA SER A 269 -27.04 7.21 5.90
C SER A 269 -27.69 8.51 5.40
N THR A 270 -27.62 9.60 6.18
CA THR A 270 -28.16 10.90 5.85
C THR A 270 -27.03 11.88 5.48
N PRO A 271 -27.21 12.74 4.46
CA PRO A 271 -26.21 13.72 4.08
C PRO A 271 -26.02 14.76 5.18
N VAL A 272 -24.86 14.77 5.80
CA VAL A 272 -24.52 15.68 6.91
C VAL A 272 -24.17 17.09 6.43
N ILE A 273 -23.78 17.25 5.17
CA ILE A 273 -23.43 18.56 4.57
C ILE A 273 -24.60 19.54 4.62
N ALA A 274 -25.84 19.05 4.55
CA ALA A 274 -27.04 19.89 4.64
C ALA A 274 -27.19 20.61 6.00
N MET A 275 -26.48 20.18 7.05
CA MET A 275 -26.55 20.85 8.35
C MET A 275 -25.69 22.13 8.41
N ARG A 276 -24.61 22.23 7.63
CA ARG A 276 -23.74 23.43 7.64
C ARG A 276 -24.39 24.64 6.96
N ALA A 277 -25.26 24.41 5.99
CA ALA A 277 -26.00 25.47 5.29
C ALA A 277 -27.13 26.10 6.14
N ARG A 278 -27.50 25.51 7.28
CA ARG A 278 -28.53 26.04 8.18
C ARG A 278 -27.98 26.78 9.41
N GLN A 279 -26.65 26.84 9.58
CA GLN A 279 -26.00 27.50 10.72
C GLN A 279 -25.27 28.81 10.34
N ASN A 280 -25.31 29.21 9.07
CA ASN A 280 -24.97 30.52 8.56
C ASN A 280 -26.28 31.20 8.10
#